data_03a399a2904a2dc6f7fb28228806de0b
#
_entry.id   03a399a2904a2dc6f7fb28228806de0b
#
_cell.length_a   1.000
_cell.length_b   1.000
_cell.length_c   1.000
_cell.angle_alpha   90.00
_cell.angle_beta   90.00
_cell.angle_gamma   90.00
#
_symmetry.space_group_name_H-M   'P 1'
#
loop_
_entity.id
_entity.type
_entity.pdbx_description
1 polymer ?
#
loop_
_entity_poly.entity_id
_entity_poly.type
_entity_poly.pdbx_seq_one_letter_code
_entity_poly.pdbx_strand_id
1 'polypeptide(L)'
;IPNVTDAFFESMSGVTTTGASILGNISTMPHLENGIESLPHGILFWRSFIQWIGGMGIIVFYIAILPLLGVGGVQLFKAEVPGPVADKIKPRVKETAKYLWIIYVGITLVEMIALRIAGMETFDAICHAFTTMPTGGFSTKNASIAYYNSPLIHYIIIFFMFLAGINFSLHFRAINGNIKAYLKDIEFLAYLFIIVFVSSIILLTLSYQANTFSHVFIRESLFNTIAILTSTGYVLGDYELWPIFLQVVLLVLMFIGGMGGSTTGGMKVIRVLLLVKYAALETRRMLHARALLPVKIGKQLIKEDVVRNTLGFFLFFMSAFIISTILLSTMGLDIESSIGAAASAMGNIGPALGEFGPTDNYALLPDPGKWILSFCMLLGRLEIFTVIVLFSRTYWK
;
A
#
# COMPACT_ATOMS: atom_id res chain seq x y z
N ILE A 1 3.62 7.51 24.30
CA ILE A 1 3.47 8.80 23.58
C ILE A 1 2.58 9.68 24.44
N PRO A 2 3.10 10.79 25.00
CA PRO A 2 2.33 11.63 25.93
C PRO A 2 1.29 12.53 25.25
N ASN A 3 1.49 12.90 23.98
CA ASN A 3 0.52 13.68 23.21
C ASN A 3 -0.56 12.80 22.61
N VAL A 4 -1.84 13.15 22.80
CA VAL A 4 -3.00 12.39 22.28
C VAL A 4 -3.03 12.41 20.75
N THR A 5 -2.71 13.54 20.10
CA THR A 5 -2.65 13.66 18.63
C THR A 5 -1.60 12.72 18.06
N ASP A 6 -0.41 12.68 18.65
CA ASP A 6 0.68 11.80 18.24
C ASP A 6 0.33 10.34 18.44
N ALA A 7 -0.27 9.99 19.59
CA ALA A 7 -0.71 8.61 19.86
C ALA A 7 -1.80 8.15 18.89
N PHE A 8 -2.73 9.04 18.53
CA PHE A 8 -3.76 8.77 17.55
C PHE A 8 -3.17 8.58 16.14
N PHE A 9 -2.25 9.48 15.72
CA PHE A 9 -1.59 9.39 14.42
C PHE A 9 -0.83 8.07 14.25
N GLU A 10 0.00 7.69 15.25
CA GLU A 10 0.76 6.44 15.23
C GLU A 10 -0.16 5.21 15.20
N SER A 11 -1.24 5.23 16.00
CA SER A 11 -2.22 4.15 16.03
C SER A 11 -3.01 4.04 14.73
N MET A 12 -3.41 5.19 14.14
CA MET A 12 -4.09 5.24 12.85
C MET A 12 -3.19 4.71 11.74
N SER A 13 -1.93 5.16 11.70
CA SER A 13 -0.93 4.66 10.75
C SER A 13 -0.70 3.15 10.90
N GLY A 14 -0.71 2.65 12.13
CA GLY A 14 -0.62 1.21 12.40
C GLY A 14 -1.82 0.44 11.85
N VAL A 15 -3.03 0.79 12.24
CA VAL A 15 -4.27 0.08 11.84
C VAL A 15 -4.55 0.19 10.35
N THR A 16 -4.27 1.34 9.74
CA THR A 16 -4.43 1.54 8.29
C THR A 16 -3.26 0.99 7.47
N THR A 17 -2.27 0.38 8.13
CA THR A 17 -1.05 -0.16 7.50
C THR A 17 -0.30 0.87 6.64
N THR A 18 -0.30 2.13 7.05
CA THR A 18 0.36 3.21 6.32
C THR A 18 1.86 3.22 6.58
N GLY A 19 2.30 3.00 7.82
CA GLY A 19 3.72 3.01 8.16
C GLY A 19 4.33 4.39 8.41
N ALA A 20 3.56 5.48 8.28
CA ALA A 20 3.99 6.81 8.69
C ALA A 20 4.16 6.86 10.21
N SER A 21 5.29 7.34 10.71
CA SER A 21 5.61 7.32 12.14
C SER A 21 6.01 8.71 12.63
N ILE A 22 5.61 9.01 13.86
CA ILE A 22 6.11 10.17 14.62
C ILE A 22 7.33 9.78 15.47
N LEU A 23 7.71 8.52 15.46
CA LEU A 23 8.84 8.01 16.24
C LEU A 23 10.12 8.07 15.40
N GLY A 24 11.22 8.48 16.04
CA GLY A 24 12.51 8.60 15.37
C GLY A 24 13.54 9.28 16.29
N ASN A 25 14.72 9.56 15.77
CA ASN A 25 15.79 10.30 16.47
C ASN A 25 15.44 11.79 16.56
N ILE A 26 14.58 12.18 17.50
CA ILE A 26 14.23 13.59 17.68
C ILE A 26 14.50 14.04 19.10
N SER A 27 15.19 15.17 19.19
CA SER A 27 15.45 15.90 20.43
C SER A 27 14.19 16.34 21.20
N THR A 28 13.01 16.29 20.56
CA THR A 28 11.71 16.62 21.15
C THR A 28 11.11 15.52 22.01
N MET A 29 11.64 14.29 21.92
CA MET A 29 11.23 13.16 22.77
C MET A 29 12.43 12.68 23.61
N PRO A 30 12.69 13.29 24.77
CA PRO A 30 13.89 12.99 25.57
C PRO A 30 13.99 11.53 26.06
N HIS A 31 12.90 10.76 25.97
CA HIS A 31 12.89 9.34 26.29
C HIS A 31 13.29 8.42 25.10
N LEU A 32 13.52 8.99 23.92
CA LEU A 32 13.87 8.30 22.69
C LEU A 32 15.24 8.73 22.15
N GLU A 33 16.21 8.98 23.03
CA GLU A 33 17.57 9.42 22.66
C GLU A 33 18.21 8.53 21.58
N ASN A 34 17.87 7.23 21.56
CA ASN A 34 18.32 6.26 20.55
C ASN A 34 17.21 5.90 19.52
N GLY A 35 16.14 6.67 19.43
CA GLY A 35 15.05 6.45 18.49
C GLY A 35 14.20 5.20 18.78
N ILE A 36 13.74 4.52 17.70
CA ILE A 36 12.83 3.38 17.79
C ILE A 36 13.45 2.20 18.56
N GLU A 37 14.76 1.99 18.44
CA GLU A 37 15.49 0.91 19.12
C GLU A 37 15.45 1.00 20.65
N SER A 38 15.20 2.18 21.20
CA SER A 38 15.08 2.39 22.67
C SER A 38 13.71 2.02 23.22
N LEU A 39 12.73 1.74 22.36
CA LEU A 39 11.39 1.38 22.81
C LEU A 39 11.34 -0.04 23.39
N PRO A 40 10.51 -0.24 24.45
CA PRO A 40 10.28 -1.59 24.98
C PRO A 40 9.78 -2.56 23.90
N HIS A 41 10.26 -3.79 23.90
CA HIS A 41 9.87 -4.84 22.94
C HIS A 41 8.34 -5.02 22.86
N GLY A 42 7.61 -4.83 23.96
CA GLY A 42 6.15 -4.91 23.95
C GLY A 42 5.49 -3.83 23.08
N ILE A 43 6.05 -2.62 23.02
CA ILE A 43 5.54 -1.53 22.17
C ILE A 43 5.89 -1.80 20.70
N LEU A 44 7.12 -2.24 20.42
CA LEU A 44 7.55 -2.60 19.06
C LEU A 44 6.72 -3.75 18.50
N PHE A 45 6.47 -4.78 19.32
CA PHE A 45 5.57 -5.88 18.97
C PHE A 45 4.15 -5.39 18.69
N TRP A 46 3.60 -4.54 19.57
CA TRP A 46 2.25 -4.00 19.42
C TRP A 46 2.10 -3.18 18.11
N ARG A 47 3.08 -2.34 17.78
CA ARG A 47 3.11 -1.58 16.51
C ARG A 47 3.04 -2.52 15.30
N SER A 48 3.86 -3.57 15.30
CA SER A 48 3.88 -4.57 14.22
C SER A 48 2.60 -5.39 14.17
N PHE A 49 2.06 -5.79 15.33
CA PHE A 49 0.86 -6.59 15.44
C PHE A 49 -0.41 -5.83 14.99
N ILE A 50 -0.52 -4.54 15.31
CA ILE A 50 -1.62 -3.69 14.81
C ILE A 50 -1.61 -3.66 13.28
N GLN A 51 -0.45 -3.50 12.65
CA GLN A 51 -0.35 -3.56 11.19
C GLN A 51 -0.78 -4.93 10.66
N TRP A 52 -0.33 -6.01 11.30
CA TRP A 52 -0.71 -7.36 10.89
C TRP A 52 -2.22 -7.61 10.92
N ILE A 53 -2.90 -7.14 11.96
CA ILE A 53 -4.37 -7.18 12.04
C ILE A 53 -4.99 -6.23 11.01
N GLY A 54 -4.45 -5.03 10.85
CA GLY A 54 -4.93 -4.01 9.93
C GLY A 54 -4.84 -4.39 8.45
N GLY A 55 -3.94 -5.31 8.09
CA GLY A 55 -3.78 -5.78 6.72
C GLY A 55 -4.98 -6.57 6.20
N MET A 56 -4.90 -7.88 6.28
CA MET A 56 -5.97 -8.78 5.83
C MET A 56 -7.10 -8.92 6.87
N GLY A 57 -6.79 -8.65 8.15
CA GLY A 57 -7.73 -8.85 9.26
C GLY A 57 -9.02 -8.07 9.11
N ILE A 58 -8.95 -6.81 8.70
CA ILE A 58 -10.13 -5.97 8.50
C ILE A 58 -11.02 -6.54 7.39
N ILE A 59 -10.45 -6.86 6.22
CA ILE A 59 -11.22 -7.40 5.07
C ILE A 59 -11.93 -8.70 5.48
N VAL A 60 -11.23 -9.59 6.17
CA VAL A 60 -11.79 -10.88 6.59
C VAL A 60 -12.76 -10.73 7.74
N PHE A 61 -12.49 -9.83 8.67
CA PHE A 61 -13.38 -9.51 9.79
C PHE A 61 -14.72 -8.97 9.28
N TYR A 62 -14.72 -8.04 8.32
CA TYR A 62 -15.92 -7.54 7.66
C TYR A 62 -16.68 -8.67 6.95
N ILE A 63 -16.00 -9.51 6.18
CA ILE A 63 -16.62 -10.64 5.49
C ILE A 63 -17.24 -11.64 6.48
N ALA A 64 -16.65 -11.84 7.66
CA ALA A 64 -17.11 -12.80 8.66
C ALA A 64 -18.22 -12.23 9.54
N ILE A 65 -18.20 -10.96 9.92
CA ILE A 65 -19.09 -10.36 10.94
C ILE A 65 -20.29 -9.64 10.33
N LEU A 66 -20.16 -8.93 9.21
CA LEU A 66 -21.29 -8.24 8.60
C LEU A 66 -22.51 -9.11 8.29
N PRO A 67 -22.36 -10.35 7.79
CA PRO A 67 -23.50 -11.26 7.63
C PRO A 67 -24.18 -11.63 8.95
N LEU A 68 -23.43 -11.64 10.07
CA LEU A 68 -23.98 -11.95 11.41
C LEU A 68 -24.79 -10.77 11.98
N LEU A 69 -24.48 -9.56 11.58
CA LEU A 69 -25.19 -8.34 11.99
C LEU A 69 -26.44 -8.04 11.17
N GLY A 70 -26.79 -8.88 10.19
CA GLY A 70 -27.99 -8.70 9.37
C GLY A 70 -27.96 -7.50 8.42
N VAL A 71 -26.90 -6.73 8.44
CA VAL A 71 -26.68 -5.60 7.52
C VAL A 71 -26.12 -6.18 6.23
N GLY A 72 -26.67 -5.82 5.08
CA GLY A 72 -26.38 -6.37 3.74
C GLY A 72 -24.91 -6.46 3.36
N GLY A 73 -24.15 -7.31 4.08
CA GLY A 73 -22.70 -7.49 3.96
C GLY A 73 -22.19 -7.82 2.56
N VAL A 74 -23.09 -8.32 1.70
CA VAL A 74 -22.79 -8.55 0.27
C VAL A 74 -22.67 -7.24 -0.51
N GLN A 75 -23.35 -6.17 -0.09
CA GLN A 75 -23.26 -4.87 -0.77
C GLN A 75 -22.00 -4.09 -0.35
N LEU A 76 -21.64 -4.14 0.94
CA LEU A 76 -20.39 -3.55 1.41
C LEU A 76 -19.16 -4.29 0.84
N PHE A 77 -19.21 -5.63 0.82
CA PHE A 77 -18.15 -6.44 0.20
C PHE A 77 -17.95 -6.10 -1.29
N LYS A 78 -19.02 -5.83 -2.02
CA LYS A 78 -18.92 -5.35 -3.42
C LYS A 78 -18.33 -3.95 -3.53
N ALA A 79 -18.44 -3.13 -2.50
CA ALA A 79 -17.85 -1.79 -2.46
C ALA A 79 -16.34 -1.82 -2.11
N GLU A 80 -15.92 -2.78 -1.28
CA GLU A 80 -14.53 -2.89 -0.78
C GLU A 80 -13.62 -3.79 -1.64
N VAL A 81 -14.19 -4.74 -2.42
CA VAL A 81 -13.39 -5.56 -3.33
C VAL A 81 -13.12 -4.78 -4.62
N PRO A 82 -11.90 -4.26 -4.81
CA PRO A 82 -11.55 -3.58 -6.04
C PRO A 82 -11.48 -4.60 -7.18
N GLY A 83 -12.27 -4.38 -8.20
CA GLY A 83 -12.21 -5.16 -9.42
C GLY A 83 -13.56 -5.35 -10.10
N PRO A 84 -13.55 -5.58 -11.41
CA PRO A 84 -14.75 -5.73 -12.22
C PRO A 84 -15.55 -7.00 -11.91
N VAL A 85 -14.95 -7.94 -11.18
CA VAL A 85 -15.61 -9.19 -10.73
C VAL A 85 -15.09 -9.56 -9.35
N ALA A 86 -15.99 -9.65 -8.37
CA ALA A 86 -15.64 -10.27 -7.07
C ALA A 86 -15.31 -11.74 -7.30
N ASP A 87 -14.04 -12.09 -7.18
CA ASP A 87 -13.55 -13.48 -7.31
C ASP A 87 -14.11 -14.32 -6.16
N LYS A 88 -15.21 -15.02 -6.42
CA LYS A 88 -15.77 -15.96 -5.45
C LYS A 88 -14.95 -17.24 -5.46
N ILE A 89 -14.11 -17.42 -4.46
CA ILE A 89 -13.34 -18.65 -4.26
C ILE A 89 -14.28 -19.81 -3.90
N LYS A 90 -15.33 -19.52 -3.14
CA LYS A 90 -16.38 -20.49 -2.73
C LYS A 90 -17.74 -19.80 -2.59
N PRO A 91 -18.87 -20.59 -2.66
CA PRO A 91 -20.23 -20.04 -2.59
C PRO A 91 -20.53 -19.34 -1.26
N ARG A 92 -19.85 -19.72 -0.16
CA ARG A 92 -20.05 -19.15 1.17
C ARG A 92 -18.92 -18.15 1.50
N VAL A 93 -19.29 -16.92 1.77
CA VAL A 93 -18.38 -15.82 2.14
C VAL A 93 -17.46 -16.21 3.30
N LYS A 94 -18.01 -16.88 4.34
CA LYS A 94 -17.26 -17.35 5.52
C LYS A 94 -16.13 -18.34 5.16
N GLU A 95 -16.36 -19.22 4.21
CA GLU A 95 -15.33 -20.18 3.78
C GLU A 95 -14.23 -19.49 3.00
N THR A 96 -14.57 -18.55 2.13
CA THR A 96 -13.58 -17.71 1.40
C THR A 96 -12.69 -16.97 2.39
N ALA A 97 -13.27 -16.30 3.39
CA ALA A 97 -12.55 -15.59 4.42
C ALA A 97 -11.55 -16.51 5.17
N LYS A 98 -11.99 -17.72 5.57
CA LYS A 98 -11.15 -18.70 6.25
C LYS A 98 -9.91 -19.08 5.42
N TYR A 99 -10.09 -19.34 4.11
CA TYR A 99 -8.96 -19.72 3.26
C TYR A 99 -7.98 -18.57 3.03
N LEU A 100 -8.47 -17.35 2.85
CA LEU A 100 -7.62 -16.18 2.73
C LEU A 100 -6.80 -15.95 4.00
N TRP A 101 -7.42 -16.13 5.19
CA TRP A 101 -6.74 -16.06 6.47
C TRP A 101 -5.63 -17.11 6.60
N ILE A 102 -5.92 -18.36 6.26
CA ILE A 102 -4.94 -19.45 6.33
C ILE A 102 -3.72 -19.13 5.44
N ILE A 103 -3.95 -18.61 4.24
CA ILE A 103 -2.88 -18.24 3.32
C ILE A 103 -2.07 -17.07 3.88
N TYR A 104 -2.75 -16.04 4.39
CA TYR A 104 -2.09 -14.88 4.97
C TYR A 104 -1.19 -15.26 6.15
N VAL A 105 -1.71 -16.02 7.11
CA VAL A 105 -0.93 -16.54 8.25
C VAL A 105 0.20 -17.46 7.76
N GLY A 106 -0.08 -18.35 6.81
CA GLY A 106 0.91 -19.26 6.26
C GLY A 106 2.09 -18.54 5.62
N ILE A 107 1.84 -17.53 4.78
CA ILE A 107 2.91 -16.76 4.13
C ILE A 107 3.68 -15.95 5.19
N THR A 108 3.00 -15.34 6.17
CA THR A 108 3.67 -14.63 7.29
C THR A 108 4.63 -15.56 8.06
N LEU A 109 4.21 -16.79 8.36
CA LEU A 109 5.06 -17.75 9.06
C LEU A 109 6.28 -18.17 8.21
N VAL A 110 6.08 -18.39 6.91
CA VAL A 110 7.18 -18.72 5.99
C VAL A 110 8.19 -17.57 5.92
N GLU A 111 7.72 -16.31 5.85
CA GLU A 111 8.58 -15.13 5.87
C GLU A 111 9.39 -15.04 7.17
N MET A 112 8.72 -15.17 8.33
CA MET A 112 9.38 -15.15 9.62
C MET A 112 10.51 -16.19 9.70
N ILE A 113 10.26 -17.42 9.26
CA ILE A 113 11.25 -18.49 9.23
C ILE A 113 12.38 -18.15 8.26
N ALA A 114 12.08 -17.64 7.08
CA ALA A 114 13.07 -17.26 6.08
C ALA A 114 14.00 -16.14 6.58
N LEU A 115 13.45 -15.10 7.22
CA LEU A 115 14.23 -14.01 7.82
C LEU A 115 15.10 -14.50 8.96
N ARG A 116 14.60 -15.42 9.79
CA ARG A 116 15.39 -16.03 10.88
C ARG A 116 16.56 -16.86 10.36
N ILE A 117 16.35 -17.64 9.30
CA ILE A 117 17.41 -18.43 8.65
C ILE A 117 18.44 -17.49 7.98
N ALA A 118 17.99 -16.34 7.45
CA ALA A 118 18.90 -15.35 6.85
C ALA A 118 19.75 -14.59 7.87
N GLY A 119 19.59 -14.86 9.19
CA GLY A 119 20.38 -14.28 10.26
C GLY A 119 19.75 -13.09 10.98
N MET A 120 18.48 -12.75 10.69
CA MET A 120 17.76 -11.74 11.46
C MET A 120 17.45 -12.26 12.86
N GLU A 121 17.50 -11.39 13.89
CA GLU A 121 17.12 -11.76 15.24
C GLU A 121 15.65 -12.20 15.29
N THR A 122 15.31 -13.16 16.16
CA THR A 122 13.97 -13.76 16.21
C THR A 122 12.87 -12.73 16.44
N PHE A 123 13.11 -11.77 17.34
CA PHE A 123 12.15 -10.71 17.62
C PHE A 123 11.93 -9.80 16.39
N ASP A 124 13.00 -9.37 15.76
CA ASP A 124 12.96 -8.55 14.56
C ASP A 124 12.30 -9.30 13.38
N ALA A 125 12.60 -10.59 13.21
CA ALA A 125 11.99 -11.42 12.16
C ALA A 125 10.47 -11.55 12.32
N ILE A 126 9.97 -11.69 13.56
CA ILE A 126 8.53 -11.69 13.85
C ILE A 126 7.92 -10.34 13.52
N CYS A 127 8.52 -9.24 14.01
CA CYS A 127 8.01 -7.89 13.79
C CYS A 127 7.98 -7.53 12.31
N HIS A 128 9.06 -7.82 11.55
CA HIS A 128 9.11 -7.50 10.12
C HIS A 128 8.15 -8.38 9.31
N ALA A 129 7.99 -9.66 9.60
CA ALA A 129 6.97 -10.47 8.94
C ALA A 129 5.54 -9.94 9.21
N PHE A 130 5.29 -9.41 10.41
CA PHE A 130 4.01 -8.79 10.77
C PHE A 130 3.78 -7.43 10.10
N THR A 131 4.81 -6.80 9.57
CA THR A 131 4.71 -5.49 8.91
C THR A 131 4.90 -5.58 7.40
N THR A 132 5.53 -6.64 6.86
CA THR A 132 5.67 -6.90 5.42
C THR A 132 4.36 -7.42 4.82
N MET A 133 3.78 -8.47 5.39
CA MET A 133 2.58 -9.11 4.83
C MET A 133 1.34 -8.21 4.78
N PRO A 134 1.06 -7.36 5.79
CA PRO A 134 0.01 -6.36 5.69
C PRO A 134 0.38 -5.17 4.79
N THR A 135 1.62 -5.11 4.29
CA THR A 135 2.16 -3.98 3.53
C THR A 135 2.15 -2.68 4.35
N GLY A 136 2.65 -2.74 5.60
CA GLY A 136 2.55 -1.63 6.55
C GLY A 136 3.86 -0.90 6.84
N GLY A 137 5.01 -1.56 6.72
CA GLY A 137 6.34 -0.96 6.70
C GLY A 137 6.91 -0.45 8.02
N PHE A 138 6.22 -0.62 9.16
CA PHE A 138 6.86 -0.34 10.44
C PHE A 138 8.07 -1.24 10.67
N SER A 139 9.14 -0.65 11.20
CA SER A 139 10.37 -1.38 11.55
C SER A 139 10.66 -1.27 13.04
N THR A 140 11.46 -2.20 13.55
CA THR A 140 12.08 -2.15 14.87
C THR A 140 13.36 -1.31 14.86
N LYS A 141 13.78 -0.83 13.70
CA LYS A 141 15.01 -0.04 13.50
C LYS A 141 14.70 1.31 12.86
N ASN A 142 15.39 2.36 13.28
CA ASN A 142 15.26 3.70 12.69
C ASN A 142 15.61 3.72 11.20
N ALA A 143 16.68 3.02 10.82
CA ALA A 143 17.11 2.92 9.42
C ALA A 143 16.27 1.90 8.61
N SER A 144 15.13 1.44 9.14
CA SER A 144 14.28 0.45 8.48
C SER A 144 15.09 -0.78 8.05
N ILE A 145 14.91 -1.27 6.82
CA ILE A 145 15.61 -2.44 6.30
C ILE A 145 17.07 -2.15 5.95
N ALA A 146 17.43 -0.89 5.73
CA ALA A 146 18.81 -0.47 5.52
C ALA A 146 19.73 -0.76 6.73
N TYR A 147 19.19 -0.96 7.93
CA TYR A 147 19.95 -1.42 9.10
C TYR A 147 20.64 -2.77 8.87
N TYR A 148 20.02 -3.67 8.12
CA TYR A 148 20.55 -5.01 7.89
C TYR A 148 21.48 -5.03 6.69
N ASN A 149 22.79 -5.20 6.90
CA ASN A 149 23.79 -5.26 5.82
C ASN A 149 23.81 -6.62 5.08
N SER A 150 22.68 -7.32 5.00
CA SER A 150 22.56 -8.63 4.38
C SER A 150 21.75 -8.58 3.09
N PRO A 151 22.35 -8.77 1.92
CA PRO A 151 21.61 -8.87 0.65
C PRO A 151 20.53 -9.94 0.68
N LEU A 152 20.74 -11.04 1.39
CA LEU A 152 19.77 -12.12 1.51
C LEU A 152 18.48 -11.66 2.20
N ILE A 153 18.60 -10.92 3.30
CA ILE A 153 17.45 -10.33 4.02
C ILE A 153 16.68 -9.40 3.08
N HIS A 154 17.39 -8.55 2.32
CA HIS A 154 16.76 -7.62 1.38
C HIS A 154 15.96 -8.35 0.29
N TYR A 155 16.53 -9.41 -0.32
CA TYR A 155 15.82 -10.18 -1.35
C TYR A 155 14.64 -10.98 -0.79
N ILE A 156 14.73 -11.48 0.45
CA ILE A 156 13.59 -12.12 1.12
C ILE A 156 12.45 -11.12 1.28
N ILE A 157 12.73 -9.93 1.81
CA ILE A 157 11.72 -8.89 2.01
C ILE A 157 11.13 -8.43 0.66
N ILE A 158 11.95 -8.21 -0.37
CA ILE A 158 11.49 -7.91 -1.74
C ILE A 158 10.49 -8.97 -2.21
N PHE A 159 10.82 -10.25 -2.04
CA PHE A 159 9.97 -11.35 -2.47
C PHE A 159 8.64 -11.39 -1.72
N PHE A 160 8.65 -11.19 -0.40
CA PHE A 160 7.40 -11.21 0.38
C PHE A 160 6.56 -9.94 0.19
N MET A 161 7.15 -8.76 0.03
CA MET A 161 6.43 -7.55 -0.41
C MET A 161 5.76 -7.77 -1.78
N PHE A 162 6.48 -8.37 -2.73
CA PHE A 162 5.92 -8.72 -4.04
C PHE A 162 4.73 -9.66 -3.91
N LEU A 163 4.82 -10.72 -3.10
CA LEU A 163 3.71 -11.63 -2.83
C LEU A 163 2.53 -10.92 -2.17
N ALA A 164 2.78 -10.07 -1.17
CA ALA A 164 1.74 -9.31 -0.48
C ALA A 164 0.96 -8.38 -1.42
N GLY A 165 1.62 -7.87 -2.48
CA GLY A 165 1.01 -7.05 -3.51
C GLY A 165 0.13 -7.81 -4.52
N ILE A 166 0.11 -9.14 -4.49
CA ILE A 166 -0.68 -9.98 -5.40
C ILE A 166 -2.05 -10.29 -4.79
N ASN A 167 -3.05 -10.48 -5.64
CA ASN A 167 -4.38 -10.93 -5.23
C ASN A 167 -4.32 -12.28 -4.50
N PHE A 168 -4.79 -12.34 -3.26
CA PHE A 168 -4.77 -13.57 -2.45
C PHE A 168 -5.58 -14.72 -3.04
N SER A 169 -6.57 -14.44 -3.91
CA SER A 169 -7.28 -15.48 -4.66
C SER A 169 -6.37 -16.22 -5.64
N LEU A 170 -5.35 -15.56 -6.20
CA LEU A 170 -4.36 -16.21 -7.07
C LEU A 170 -3.44 -17.14 -6.26
N HIS A 171 -3.04 -16.74 -5.05
CA HIS A 171 -2.31 -17.64 -4.15
C HIS A 171 -3.10 -18.89 -3.82
N PHE A 172 -4.41 -18.75 -3.52
CA PHE A 172 -5.30 -19.88 -3.29
C PHE A 172 -5.35 -20.83 -4.48
N ARG A 173 -5.50 -20.29 -5.71
CA ARG A 173 -5.52 -21.11 -6.94
C ARG A 173 -4.18 -21.82 -7.18
N ALA A 174 -3.07 -21.15 -6.89
CA ALA A 174 -1.73 -21.72 -7.07
C ALA A 174 -1.48 -22.88 -6.08
N ILE A 175 -1.84 -22.71 -4.80
CA ILE A 175 -1.73 -23.76 -3.77
C ILE A 175 -2.59 -24.98 -4.14
N ASN A 176 -3.73 -24.77 -4.80
CA ASN A 176 -4.58 -25.86 -5.32
C ASN A 176 -4.11 -26.42 -6.68
N GLY A 177 -2.85 -26.21 -7.05
CA GLY A 177 -2.22 -26.80 -8.24
C GLY A 177 -2.35 -26.01 -9.55
N ASN A 178 -3.00 -24.85 -9.56
CA ASN A 178 -3.13 -24.02 -10.75
C ASN A 178 -2.18 -22.81 -10.77
N ILE A 179 -0.86 -23.07 -10.80
CA ILE A 179 0.18 -22.02 -10.87
C ILE A 179 0.03 -21.17 -12.15
N LYS A 180 -0.46 -21.75 -13.24
CA LYS A 180 -0.68 -21.02 -14.50
C LYS A 180 -1.73 -19.91 -14.37
N ALA A 181 -2.48 -19.85 -13.26
CA ALA A 181 -3.44 -18.79 -13.00
C ALA A 181 -2.78 -17.41 -12.97
N TYR A 182 -1.56 -17.28 -12.43
CA TYR A 182 -0.81 -16.01 -12.44
C TYR A 182 -0.57 -15.49 -13.86
N LEU A 183 -0.04 -16.33 -14.76
CA LEU A 183 0.30 -15.93 -16.13
C LEU A 183 -0.91 -15.66 -17.01
N LYS A 184 -2.10 -16.10 -16.61
CA LYS A 184 -3.37 -15.83 -17.32
C LYS A 184 -4.09 -14.60 -16.82
N ASP A 185 -3.68 -14.08 -15.66
CA ASP A 185 -4.29 -12.91 -15.05
C ASP A 185 -3.65 -11.63 -15.61
N ILE A 186 -4.48 -10.74 -16.18
CA ILE A 186 -4.00 -9.53 -16.85
C ILE A 186 -3.54 -8.49 -15.83
N GLU A 187 -4.18 -8.45 -14.66
CA GLU A 187 -3.77 -7.54 -13.60
C GLU A 187 -2.38 -7.92 -13.08
N PHE A 188 -2.13 -9.23 -12.89
CA PHE A 188 -0.81 -9.73 -12.51
C PHE A 188 0.27 -9.40 -13.54
N LEU A 189 -0.03 -9.58 -14.83
CA LEU A 189 0.92 -9.22 -15.88
C LEU A 189 1.21 -7.72 -15.93
N ALA A 190 0.20 -6.88 -15.70
CA ALA A 190 0.39 -5.44 -15.62
C ALA A 190 1.17 -5.03 -14.36
N TYR A 191 0.88 -5.63 -13.21
CA TYR A 191 1.62 -5.42 -11.97
C TYR A 191 3.10 -5.78 -12.14
N LEU A 192 3.40 -6.94 -12.72
CA LEU A 192 4.77 -7.36 -13.03
C LEU A 192 5.44 -6.41 -14.03
N PHE A 193 4.72 -5.98 -15.08
CA PHE A 193 5.22 -5.03 -16.06
C PHE A 193 5.62 -3.71 -15.41
N ILE A 194 4.78 -3.15 -14.53
CA ILE A 194 5.07 -1.90 -13.81
C ILE A 194 6.35 -2.05 -12.98
N ILE A 195 6.49 -3.15 -12.22
CA ILE A 195 7.68 -3.41 -11.41
C ILE A 195 8.93 -3.45 -12.28
N VAL A 196 8.93 -4.30 -13.31
CA VAL A 196 10.09 -4.46 -14.19
C VAL A 196 10.42 -3.14 -14.91
N PHE A 197 9.43 -2.44 -15.43
CA PHE A 197 9.60 -1.20 -16.16
C PHE A 197 10.19 -0.09 -15.28
N VAL A 198 9.58 0.16 -14.11
CA VAL A 198 10.04 1.23 -13.20
C VAL A 198 11.40 0.89 -12.60
N SER A 199 11.61 -0.36 -12.14
CA SER A 199 12.93 -0.78 -11.63
C SER A 199 14.01 -0.65 -12.68
N SER A 200 13.72 -0.93 -13.96
CA SER A 200 14.67 -0.77 -15.04
C SER A 200 15.02 0.70 -15.30
N ILE A 201 14.04 1.61 -15.23
CA ILE A 201 14.28 3.05 -15.36
C ILE A 201 15.21 3.53 -14.25
N ILE A 202 14.91 3.17 -12.98
CA ILE A 202 15.71 3.55 -11.82
C ILE A 202 17.13 3.00 -11.96
N LEU A 203 17.26 1.70 -12.24
CA LEU A 203 18.56 1.03 -12.42
C LEU A 203 19.42 1.69 -13.50
N LEU A 204 18.84 1.96 -14.68
CA LEU A 204 19.56 2.58 -15.80
C LEU A 204 19.99 4.01 -15.45
N THR A 205 19.12 4.78 -14.80
CA THR A 205 19.43 6.16 -14.41
C THR A 205 20.56 6.22 -13.38
N LEU A 206 20.49 5.39 -12.31
CA LEU A 206 21.51 5.34 -11.28
C LEU A 206 22.84 4.82 -11.82
N SER A 207 22.81 3.80 -12.68
CA SER A 207 24.02 3.25 -13.31
C SER A 207 24.68 4.24 -14.27
N TYR A 208 23.89 5.02 -15.00
CA TYR A 208 24.39 6.08 -15.88
C TYR A 208 25.05 7.21 -15.08
N GLN A 209 24.41 7.66 -14.00
CA GLN A 209 24.94 8.72 -13.15
C GLN A 209 26.23 8.31 -12.43
N ALA A 210 26.32 7.07 -11.97
CA ALA A 210 27.50 6.54 -11.30
C ALA A 210 28.60 6.05 -12.24
N ASN A 211 28.35 6.04 -13.57
CA ASN A 211 29.23 5.41 -14.57
C ASN A 211 29.64 3.97 -14.23
N THR A 212 28.83 3.26 -13.48
CA THR A 212 29.12 1.91 -12.97
C THR A 212 27.85 1.10 -12.84
N PHE A 213 27.88 -0.17 -13.27
CA PHE A 213 26.80 -1.11 -13.05
C PHE A 213 27.07 -1.88 -11.75
N SER A 214 26.21 -1.73 -10.72
CA SER A 214 26.38 -2.35 -9.42
C SER A 214 25.18 -3.21 -9.03
N HIS A 215 25.45 -4.35 -8.37
CA HIS A 215 24.41 -5.16 -7.74
C HIS A 215 23.62 -4.39 -6.64
N VAL A 216 24.23 -3.36 -6.07
CA VAL A 216 23.55 -2.48 -5.11
C VAL A 216 22.42 -1.73 -5.80
N PHE A 217 22.65 -1.16 -6.97
CA PHE A 217 21.62 -0.45 -7.74
C PHE A 217 20.48 -1.36 -8.20
N ILE A 218 20.76 -2.62 -8.56
CA ILE A 218 19.72 -3.61 -8.88
C ILE A 218 18.83 -3.83 -7.66
N ARG A 219 19.42 -4.01 -6.50
CA ARG A 219 18.71 -4.27 -5.25
C ARG A 219 17.89 -3.06 -4.79
N GLU A 220 18.48 -1.87 -4.80
CA GLU A 220 17.80 -0.63 -4.41
C GLU A 220 16.65 -0.29 -5.37
N SER A 221 16.85 -0.43 -6.67
CA SER A 221 15.80 -0.15 -7.66
C SER A 221 14.61 -1.09 -7.50
N LEU A 222 14.84 -2.40 -7.34
CA LEU A 222 13.79 -3.38 -7.10
C LEU A 222 13.09 -3.15 -5.76
N PHE A 223 13.89 -2.93 -4.70
CA PHE A 223 13.35 -2.77 -3.35
C PHE A 223 12.43 -1.56 -3.26
N ASN A 224 12.91 -0.37 -3.64
CA ASN A 224 12.13 0.86 -3.51
C ASN A 224 10.93 0.88 -4.47
N THR A 225 11.07 0.33 -5.70
CA THR A 225 9.92 0.16 -6.61
C THR A 225 8.83 -0.70 -5.98
N ILE A 226 9.19 -1.86 -5.44
CA ILE A 226 8.22 -2.78 -4.85
C ILE A 226 7.66 -2.21 -3.55
N ALA A 227 8.50 -1.64 -2.67
CA ALA A 227 8.08 -1.06 -1.41
C ALA A 227 7.03 0.05 -1.61
N ILE A 228 7.22 0.93 -2.60
CA ILE A 228 6.27 2.02 -2.89
C ILE A 228 5.04 1.50 -3.63
N LEU A 229 5.20 0.67 -4.67
CA LEU A 229 4.07 0.14 -5.43
C LEU A 229 3.15 -0.73 -4.58
N THR A 230 3.71 -1.52 -3.66
CA THR A 230 2.93 -2.34 -2.72
C THR A 230 2.45 -1.56 -1.51
N SER A 231 2.74 -0.25 -1.45
CA SER A 231 2.45 0.57 -0.28
C SER A 231 3.02 0.01 1.04
N THR A 232 4.11 -0.77 0.99
CA THR A 232 4.76 -1.28 2.20
C THR A 232 5.59 -0.19 2.88
N GLY A 233 6.26 0.66 2.10
CA GLY A 233 7.00 1.80 2.62
C GLY A 233 8.25 1.48 3.42
N TYR A 234 8.82 0.30 3.30
CA TYR A 234 10.17 0.04 3.82
C TYR A 234 11.22 0.84 3.06
N VAL A 235 12.32 1.14 3.74
CA VAL A 235 13.43 1.94 3.20
C VAL A 235 14.69 1.09 3.11
N LEU A 236 15.33 1.12 1.94
CA LEU A 236 16.64 0.50 1.69
C LEU A 236 17.63 1.50 1.08
N GLY A 237 17.56 2.73 1.39
CA GLY A 237 18.38 3.79 0.86
C GLY A 237 17.56 5.05 0.72
N ASP A 238 18.25 6.17 0.74
CA ASP A 238 17.60 7.47 0.65
C ASP A 238 17.35 7.83 -0.81
N TYR A 239 16.10 7.72 -1.26
CA TYR A 239 15.72 8.06 -2.62
C TYR A 239 15.58 9.57 -2.85
N GLU A 240 15.65 10.42 -1.81
CA GLU A 240 15.72 11.86 -1.97
C GLU A 240 17.07 12.32 -2.54
N LEU A 241 18.11 11.51 -2.34
CA LEU A 241 19.41 11.72 -2.97
C LEU A 241 19.42 11.34 -4.47
N TRP A 242 18.34 10.74 -4.97
CA TRP A 242 18.23 10.38 -6.37
C TRP A 242 17.86 11.59 -7.24
N PRO A 243 18.14 11.53 -8.57
CA PRO A 243 17.69 12.57 -9.47
C PRO A 243 16.20 12.89 -9.34
N ILE A 244 15.83 14.16 -9.41
CA ILE A 244 14.43 14.64 -9.27
C ILE A 244 13.47 13.87 -10.17
N PHE A 245 13.90 13.51 -11.38
CA PHE A 245 13.12 12.68 -12.30
C PHE A 245 12.66 11.36 -11.65
N LEU A 246 13.54 10.67 -10.90
CA LEU A 246 13.21 9.42 -10.23
C LEU A 246 12.26 9.64 -9.05
N GLN A 247 12.41 10.73 -8.32
CA GLN A 247 11.48 11.09 -7.23
C GLN A 247 10.07 11.33 -7.80
N VAL A 248 9.95 11.99 -8.95
CA VAL A 248 8.65 12.17 -9.64
C VAL A 248 8.09 10.81 -10.10
N VAL A 249 8.92 9.89 -10.60
CA VAL A 249 8.49 8.54 -10.96
C VAL A 249 7.96 7.79 -9.73
N LEU A 250 8.64 7.88 -8.58
CA LEU A 250 8.18 7.29 -7.32
C LEU A 250 6.87 7.92 -6.85
N LEU A 251 6.74 9.25 -6.95
CA LEU A 251 5.49 9.95 -6.60
C LEU A 251 4.31 9.44 -7.45
N VAL A 252 4.49 9.27 -8.76
CA VAL A 252 3.45 8.67 -9.62
C VAL A 252 3.12 7.26 -9.20
N LEU A 253 4.13 6.47 -8.81
CA LEU A 253 3.94 5.10 -8.34
C LEU A 253 3.13 5.03 -7.04
N MET A 254 3.23 6.05 -6.15
CA MET A 254 2.45 6.15 -4.90
C MET A 254 0.93 6.13 -5.13
N PHE A 255 0.47 6.57 -6.29
CA PHE A 255 -0.97 6.56 -6.61
C PHE A 255 -1.46 5.21 -7.12
N ILE A 256 -0.60 4.34 -7.65
CA ILE A 256 -1.03 3.14 -8.36
C ILE A 256 -1.46 2.03 -7.38
N GLY A 257 -0.61 1.65 -6.45
CA GLY A 257 -0.86 0.54 -5.52
C GLY A 257 -0.64 -0.84 -6.16
N GLY A 258 -0.88 -1.91 -5.39
CA GLY A 258 -0.79 -3.29 -5.87
C GLY A 258 -2.07 -3.79 -6.54
N MET A 259 -2.24 -5.13 -6.62
CA MET A 259 -3.42 -5.75 -7.24
C MET A 259 -4.67 -5.64 -6.37
N GLY A 260 -5.83 -5.64 -7.00
CA GLY A 260 -7.11 -5.79 -6.32
C GLY A 260 -7.17 -7.11 -5.54
N GLY A 261 -7.66 -7.07 -4.30
CA GLY A 261 -7.68 -8.25 -3.42
C GLY A 261 -6.31 -8.63 -2.82
N SER A 262 -5.35 -7.71 -2.83
CA SER A 262 -4.11 -7.74 -2.05
C SER A 262 -4.24 -6.91 -0.77
N THR A 263 -3.22 -6.92 0.08
CA THR A 263 -3.15 -6.10 1.30
C THR A 263 -2.75 -4.65 1.07
N THR A 264 -2.37 -4.27 -0.14
CA THR A 264 -1.82 -2.95 -0.48
C THR A 264 -2.84 -1.81 -0.37
N GLY A 265 -2.37 -0.59 -0.21
CA GLY A 265 -3.14 0.66 -0.38
C GLY A 265 -3.24 1.11 -1.84
N GLY A 266 -3.50 2.42 -2.06
CA GLY A 266 -3.57 3.05 -3.37
C GLY A 266 -4.78 2.69 -4.22
N MET A 267 -4.81 3.17 -5.48
CA MET A 267 -5.96 2.98 -6.39
C MET A 267 -6.16 1.56 -6.92
N LYS A 268 -5.17 0.69 -6.79
CA LYS A 268 -5.08 -0.66 -7.37
C LYS A 268 -4.84 -0.69 -8.88
N VAL A 269 -3.95 -1.59 -9.30
CA VAL A 269 -3.57 -1.78 -10.71
C VAL A 269 -4.78 -1.98 -11.62
N ILE A 270 -5.79 -2.74 -11.19
CA ILE A 270 -6.99 -3.01 -12.01
C ILE A 270 -7.76 -1.74 -12.36
N ARG A 271 -7.87 -0.78 -11.40
CA ARG A 271 -8.57 0.49 -11.67
C ARG A 271 -7.78 1.37 -12.63
N VAL A 272 -6.46 1.43 -12.46
CA VAL A 272 -5.57 2.18 -13.38
C VAL A 272 -5.67 1.60 -14.79
N LEU A 273 -5.61 0.27 -14.94
CA LEU A 273 -5.81 -0.41 -16.24
C LEU A 273 -7.17 -0.08 -16.86
N LEU A 274 -8.21 -0.05 -16.04
CA LEU A 274 -9.57 0.26 -16.50
C LEU A 274 -9.66 1.71 -16.99
N LEU A 275 -9.09 2.66 -16.24
CA LEU A 275 -9.06 4.08 -16.62
C LEU A 275 -8.31 4.30 -17.93
N VAL A 276 -7.12 3.73 -18.08
CA VAL A 276 -6.31 3.84 -19.31
C VAL A 276 -7.05 3.24 -20.50
N LYS A 277 -7.64 2.05 -20.34
CA LYS A 277 -8.43 1.41 -21.42
C LYS A 277 -9.67 2.19 -21.78
N TYR A 278 -10.36 2.73 -20.78
CA TYR A 278 -11.53 3.56 -21.01
C TYR A 278 -11.18 4.85 -21.78
N ALA A 279 -10.13 5.57 -21.37
CA ALA A 279 -9.65 6.76 -22.06
C ALA A 279 -9.28 6.46 -23.53
N ALA A 280 -8.54 5.36 -23.77
CA ALA A 280 -8.19 4.93 -25.12
C ALA A 280 -9.43 4.55 -25.95
N LEU A 281 -10.47 4.00 -25.30
CA LEU A 281 -11.72 3.64 -25.96
C LEU A 281 -12.54 4.88 -26.35
N GLU A 282 -12.61 5.88 -25.46
CA GLU A 282 -13.31 7.14 -25.74
C GLU A 282 -12.69 7.86 -26.93
N THR A 283 -11.35 7.87 -27.03
CA THR A 283 -10.68 8.42 -28.23
C THR A 283 -11.11 7.71 -29.52
N ARG A 284 -11.30 6.38 -29.47
CA ARG A 284 -11.81 5.61 -30.61
C ARG A 284 -13.29 5.87 -30.90
N ARG A 285 -14.12 6.07 -29.87
CA ARG A 285 -15.53 6.44 -30.02
C ARG A 285 -15.72 7.79 -30.70
N MET A 286 -14.84 8.77 -30.42
CA MET A 286 -14.84 10.05 -31.12
C MET A 286 -14.63 9.90 -32.62
N LEU A 287 -13.77 8.94 -33.04
CA LEU A 287 -13.51 8.66 -34.46
C LEU A 287 -14.62 7.82 -35.11
N HIS A 288 -15.29 6.98 -34.34
CA HIS A 288 -16.29 6.05 -34.82
C HIS A 288 -17.58 6.12 -33.96
N ALA A 289 -18.27 7.27 -34.04
CA ALA A 289 -19.40 7.59 -33.17
C ALA A 289 -20.56 6.57 -33.16
N ARG A 290 -20.72 5.75 -34.23
CA ARG A 290 -21.76 4.70 -34.31
C ARG A 290 -21.27 3.29 -33.90
N ALA A 291 -20.01 3.15 -33.51
CA ALA A 291 -19.48 1.83 -33.13
C ALA A 291 -19.84 1.53 -31.67
N LEU A 292 -20.47 0.36 -31.44
CA LEU A 292 -20.66 -0.19 -30.11
C LEU A 292 -19.34 -0.80 -29.63
N LEU A 293 -18.56 -0.02 -28.90
CA LEU A 293 -17.23 -0.41 -28.40
C LEU A 293 -17.31 -0.67 -26.88
N PRO A 294 -17.49 -1.94 -26.44
CA PRO A 294 -17.50 -2.24 -25.02
C PRO A 294 -16.11 -2.25 -24.42
N VAL A 295 -15.97 -1.83 -23.15
CA VAL A 295 -14.73 -1.95 -22.40
C VAL A 295 -14.45 -3.41 -22.09
N LYS A 296 -13.24 -3.89 -22.40
CA LYS A 296 -12.79 -5.28 -22.14
C LYS A 296 -11.48 -5.28 -21.35
N ILE A 297 -11.41 -6.10 -20.30
CA ILE A 297 -10.15 -6.48 -19.66
C ILE A 297 -9.92 -7.97 -19.97
N GLY A 298 -8.92 -8.24 -20.83
CA GLY A 298 -8.77 -9.56 -21.39
C GLY A 298 -9.97 -10.02 -22.22
N LYS A 299 -10.52 -11.16 -21.83
CA LYS A 299 -11.73 -11.72 -22.46
C LYS A 299 -13.03 -11.29 -21.79
N GLN A 300 -12.95 -10.58 -20.64
CA GLN A 300 -14.14 -10.18 -19.87
C GLN A 300 -14.67 -8.83 -20.30
N LEU A 301 -15.96 -8.77 -20.55
CA LEU A 301 -16.71 -7.53 -20.77
C LEU A 301 -16.95 -6.84 -19.43
N ILE A 302 -16.58 -5.57 -19.36
CA ILE A 302 -16.78 -4.76 -18.16
C ILE A 302 -18.11 -4.00 -18.29
N LYS A 303 -18.93 -4.12 -17.25
CA LYS A 303 -20.20 -3.39 -17.18
C LYS A 303 -19.96 -1.88 -17.04
N GLU A 304 -20.82 -1.08 -17.64
CA GLU A 304 -20.72 0.39 -17.56
C GLU A 304 -20.75 0.93 -16.12
N ASP A 305 -21.53 0.30 -15.23
CA ASP A 305 -21.56 0.68 -13.82
C ASP A 305 -20.19 0.57 -13.13
N VAL A 306 -19.40 -0.46 -13.47
CA VAL A 306 -18.05 -0.64 -12.94
C VAL A 306 -17.13 0.49 -13.43
N VAL A 307 -17.23 0.87 -14.70
CA VAL A 307 -16.46 1.98 -15.27
C VAL A 307 -16.81 3.29 -14.59
N ARG A 308 -18.10 3.58 -14.47
CA ARG A 308 -18.60 4.79 -13.81
C ARG A 308 -18.17 4.87 -12.35
N ASN A 309 -18.25 3.76 -11.61
CA ASN A 309 -17.80 3.71 -10.22
C ASN A 309 -16.28 3.94 -10.12
N THR A 310 -15.48 3.39 -11.04
CA THR A 310 -14.03 3.60 -11.08
C THR A 310 -13.68 5.06 -11.38
N LEU A 311 -14.40 5.71 -12.31
CA LEU A 311 -14.22 7.14 -12.58
C LEU A 311 -14.61 7.99 -11.37
N GLY A 312 -15.73 7.69 -10.72
CA GLY A 312 -16.16 8.35 -9.49
C GLY A 312 -15.10 8.20 -8.37
N PHE A 313 -14.57 6.98 -8.18
CA PHE A 313 -13.48 6.73 -7.22
C PHE A 313 -12.25 7.57 -7.52
N PHE A 314 -11.80 7.60 -8.77
CA PHE A 314 -10.65 8.39 -9.19
C PHE A 314 -10.84 9.88 -8.91
N LEU A 315 -12.01 10.43 -9.24
CA LEU A 315 -12.33 11.84 -8.99
C LEU A 315 -12.31 12.17 -7.50
N PHE A 316 -12.93 11.35 -6.66
CA PHE A 316 -12.89 11.54 -5.20
C PHE A 316 -11.51 11.38 -4.61
N PHE A 317 -10.74 10.40 -5.09
CA PHE A 317 -9.36 10.19 -4.65
C PHE A 317 -8.48 11.40 -4.97
N MET A 318 -8.55 11.90 -6.20
CA MET A 318 -7.78 13.08 -6.61
C MET A 318 -8.28 14.36 -5.92
N SER A 319 -9.59 14.51 -5.68
CA SER A 319 -10.11 15.63 -4.92
C SER A 319 -9.62 15.64 -3.47
N ALA A 320 -9.67 14.48 -2.80
CA ALA A 320 -9.17 14.34 -1.44
C ALA A 320 -7.67 14.64 -1.35
N PHE A 321 -6.89 14.13 -2.30
CA PHE A 321 -5.46 14.41 -2.43
C PHE A 321 -5.19 15.92 -2.58
N ILE A 322 -5.86 16.60 -3.53
CA ILE A 322 -5.67 18.02 -3.78
C ILE A 322 -6.05 18.85 -2.56
N ILE A 323 -7.21 18.56 -1.95
CA ILE A 323 -7.69 19.28 -0.75
C ILE A 323 -6.68 19.11 0.39
N SER A 324 -6.20 17.90 0.65
CA SER A 324 -5.23 17.63 1.71
C SER A 324 -3.89 18.34 1.46
N THR A 325 -3.40 18.34 0.22
CA THR A 325 -2.19 19.07 -0.17
C THR A 325 -2.33 20.57 0.09
N ILE A 326 -3.47 21.18 -0.30
CA ILE A 326 -3.74 22.60 -0.06
C ILE A 326 -3.78 22.88 1.45
N LEU A 327 -4.48 22.07 2.24
CA LEU A 327 -4.58 22.24 3.68
C LEU A 327 -3.21 22.12 4.36
N LEU A 328 -2.37 21.19 3.95
CA LEU A 328 -1.00 21.04 4.47
C LEU A 328 -0.14 22.26 4.13
N SER A 329 -0.22 22.77 2.91
CA SER A 329 0.53 23.96 2.49
C SER A 329 0.14 25.23 3.29
N THR A 330 -1.12 25.35 3.75
CA THR A 330 -1.53 26.46 4.62
C THR A 330 -0.87 26.45 6.01
N MET A 331 -0.28 25.31 6.39
CA MET A 331 0.44 25.14 7.68
C MET A 331 1.94 25.48 7.56
N GLY A 332 2.38 25.97 6.41
CA GLY A 332 3.76 26.40 6.18
C GLY A 332 4.67 25.32 5.60
N LEU A 333 4.14 24.15 5.26
CA LEU A 333 4.91 23.12 4.56
C LEU A 333 5.18 23.55 3.12
N ASP A 334 6.35 23.19 2.60
CA ASP A 334 6.71 23.40 1.21
C ASP A 334 5.87 22.52 0.26
N ILE A 335 5.97 22.78 -1.04
CA ILE A 335 5.15 22.08 -2.04
C ILE A 335 5.49 20.60 -2.09
N GLU A 336 6.76 20.25 -2.00
CA GLU A 336 7.23 18.86 -2.11
C GLU A 336 6.73 18.04 -0.91
N SER A 337 6.93 18.53 0.30
CA SER A 337 6.46 17.91 1.54
C SER A 337 4.93 17.79 1.58
N SER A 338 4.20 18.84 1.16
CA SER A 338 2.73 18.82 1.13
C SER A 338 2.17 17.78 0.15
N ILE A 339 2.73 17.69 -1.06
CA ILE A 339 2.35 16.72 -2.08
C ILE A 339 2.74 15.30 -1.64
N GLY A 340 3.99 15.14 -1.18
CA GLY A 340 4.52 13.85 -0.75
C GLY A 340 3.73 13.26 0.42
N ALA A 341 3.49 14.04 1.48
CA ALA A 341 2.75 13.59 2.65
C ALA A 341 1.30 13.23 2.31
N ALA A 342 0.60 14.06 1.50
CA ALA A 342 -0.76 13.75 1.06
C ALA A 342 -0.82 12.49 0.20
N ALA A 343 0.11 12.31 -0.76
CA ALA A 343 0.19 11.14 -1.62
C ALA A 343 0.48 9.86 -0.81
N SER A 344 1.45 9.92 0.10
CA SER A 344 1.82 8.81 0.97
C SER A 344 0.68 8.39 1.90
N ALA A 345 0.00 9.36 2.54
CA ALA A 345 -1.14 9.08 3.41
C ALA A 345 -2.33 8.46 2.66
N MET A 346 -2.68 9.01 1.47
CA MET A 346 -3.76 8.48 0.63
C MET A 346 -3.41 7.12 0.01
N GLY A 347 -2.12 6.89 -0.29
CA GLY A 347 -1.62 5.62 -0.79
C GLY A 347 -1.37 4.57 0.30
N ASN A 348 -1.41 4.95 1.58
CA ASN A 348 -1.03 4.12 2.74
C ASN A 348 0.40 3.57 2.61
N ILE A 349 1.39 4.44 2.34
CA ILE A 349 2.77 4.03 2.01
C ILE A 349 3.72 4.23 3.20
N GLY A 350 3.58 5.36 3.91
CA GLY A 350 4.41 5.75 5.06
C GLY A 350 5.41 6.84 4.72
N PRO A 351 6.59 6.52 4.19
CA PRO A 351 7.53 7.55 3.77
C PRO A 351 6.98 8.36 2.58
N ALA A 352 7.38 9.62 2.52
CA ALA A 352 6.94 10.57 1.51
C ALA A 352 8.15 11.18 0.76
N LEU A 353 8.07 12.46 0.44
CA LEU A 353 9.12 13.30 -0.12
C LEU A 353 9.24 14.57 0.72
N GLY A 354 10.36 15.28 0.62
CA GLY A 354 10.64 16.49 1.36
C GLY A 354 10.87 16.23 2.85
N GLU A 355 10.28 17.00 3.75
CA GLU A 355 10.46 16.86 5.21
C GLU A 355 9.96 15.52 5.80
N PHE A 356 9.33 14.67 5.00
CA PHE A 356 8.78 13.36 5.41
C PHE A 356 9.35 12.23 4.56
N GLY A 357 10.57 12.40 4.08
CA GLY A 357 11.30 11.46 3.26
C GLY A 357 11.57 10.11 3.93
N PRO A 358 12.32 9.23 3.25
CA PRO A 358 12.55 7.86 3.72
C PRO A 358 13.38 7.79 5.01
N THR A 359 14.17 8.82 5.31
CA THR A 359 15.01 8.91 6.52
C THR A 359 14.39 9.78 7.62
N ASP A 360 13.26 10.41 7.34
CA ASP A 360 12.59 11.36 8.21
C ASP A 360 11.33 10.77 8.86
N ASN A 361 10.62 11.62 9.61
CA ASN A 361 9.41 11.22 10.31
C ASN A 361 8.43 12.39 10.45
N TYR A 362 7.21 12.10 10.89
CA TYR A 362 6.12 13.08 10.98
C TYR A 362 6.03 13.79 12.34
N ALA A 363 7.04 13.72 13.21
CA ALA A 363 6.96 14.31 14.54
C ALA A 363 6.82 15.85 14.51
N LEU A 364 7.53 16.50 13.57
CA LEU A 364 7.50 17.95 13.41
C LEU A 364 6.26 18.48 12.70
N LEU A 365 5.43 17.59 12.13
CA LEU A 365 4.18 18.01 11.50
C LEU A 365 3.24 18.66 12.54
N PRO A 366 2.65 19.83 12.27
CA PRO A 366 1.66 20.43 13.14
C PRO A 366 0.48 19.51 13.44
N ASP A 367 -0.09 19.60 14.66
CA ASP A 367 -1.19 18.74 15.10
C ASP A 367 -2.38 18.70 14.12
N PRO A 368 -2.87 19.84 13.55
CA PRO A 368 -3.92 19.76 12.52
C PRO A 368 -3.51 18.97 11.29
N GLY A 369 -2.23 19.01 10.88
CA GLY A 369 -1.69 18.23 9.78
C GLY A 369 -1.76 16.72 10.08
N LYS A 370 -1.42 16.31 11.30
CA LYS A 370 -1.52 14.92 11.76
C LYS A 370 -2.97 14.39 11.68
N TRP A 371 -3.95 15.22 12.06
CA TRP A 371 -5.37 14.86 11.93
C TRP A 371 -5.81 14.73 10.47
N ILE A 372 -5.39 15.64 9.59
CA ILE A 372 -5.69 15.58 8.16
C ILE A 372 -5.09 14.31 7.54
N LEU A 373 -3.80 14.05 7.79
CA LEU A 373 -3.16 12.84 7.27
C LEU A 373 -3.77 11.56 7.84
N SER A 374 -4.14 11.52 9.13
CA SER A 374 -4.84 10.38 9.73
C SER A 374 -6.18 10.11 9.03
N PHE A 375 -6.91 11.15 8.67
CA PHE A 375 -8.14 11.02 7.88
C PHE A 375 -7.85 10.53 6.46
N CYS A 376 -6.79 11.02 5.81
CA CYS A 376 -6.33 10.53 4.50
C CYS A 376 -5.97 9.05 4.53
N MET A 377 -5.23 8.60 5.56
CA MET A 377 -4.90 7.18 5.77
C MET A 377 -6.14 6.31 5.87
N LEU A 378 -7.17 6.78 6.58
CA LEU A 378 -8.45 6.09 6.70
C LEU A 378 -9.18 6.03 5.37
N LEU A 379 -9.25 7.15 4.62
CA LEU A 379 -9.86 7.22 3.30
C LEU A 379 -9.18 6.28 2.29
N GLY A 380 -7.84 6.26 2.29
CA GLY A 380 -7.06 5.37 1.44
C GLY A 380 -7.33 3.90 1.74
N ARG A 381 -7.35 3.54 3.03
CA ARG A 381 -7.51 2.15 3.47
C ARG A 381 -8.90 1.59 3.29
N LEU A 382 -9.94 2.35 3.64
CA LEU A 382 -11.36 1.93 3.54
C LEU A 382 -11.98 2.18 2.18
N GLU A 383 -11.18 2.54 1.18
CA GLU A 383 -11.65 2.82 -0.17
C GLU A 383 -12.77 3.89 -0.20
N ILE A 384 -12.42 5.12 -0.13
CA ILE A 384 -13.16 6.39 -0.17
C ILE A 384 -14.69 6.30 -0.14
N PHE A 385 -15.32 5.47 -0.99
CA PHE A 385 -16.78 5.34 -1.06
C PHE A 385 -17.41 4.87 0.24
N THR A 386 -16.76 3.93 0.93
CA THR A 386 -17.21 3.36 2.21
C THR A 386 -17.31 4.46 3.27
N VAL A 387 -16.34 5.37 3.27
CA VAL A 387 -16.31 6.48 4.23
C VAL A 387 -17.27 7.59 3.83
N ILE A 388 -17.32 7.98 2.53
CA ILE A 388 -18.20 9.05 2.06
C ILE A 388 -19.69 8.70 2.25
N VAL A 389 -20.08 7.43 2.09
CA VAL A 389 -21.46 6.98 2.29
C VAL A 389 -21.93 7.28 3.72
N LEU A 390 -21.05 7.20 4.73
CA LEU A 390 -21.40 7.52 6.12
C LEU A 390 -21.80 8.99 6.31
N PHE A 391 -21.34 9.89 5.46
CA PHE A 391 -21.72 11.32 5.48
C PHE A 391 -22.97 11.62 4.64
N SER A 392 -23.50 10.63 3.93
CA SER A 392 -24.72 10.80 3.13
C SER A 392 -25.98 10.74 4.01
N ARG A 393 -26.84 11.77 3.91
CA ARG A 393 -28.15 11.76 4.61
C ARG A 393 -29.03 10.56 4.23
N THR A 394 -28.87 10.02 3.03
CA THR A 394 -29.66 8.89 2.53
C THR A 394 -29.29 7.58 3.22
N TYR A 395 -28.09 7.47 3.76
CA TYR A 395 -27.63 6.28 4.49
C TYR A 395 -28.30 6.16 5.88
N TRP A 396 -28.64 7.29 6.50
CA TRP A 396 -29.20 7.35 7.86
C TRP A 396 -30.75 7.46 7.86
N LYS A 397 -31.39 7.48 6.69
CA LYS A 397 -32.83 7.40 6.51
C LYS A 397 -33.25 5.96 6.18
#